data_e27470d7bfba583deeee1bed5980e664
#
_entry.id   e27470d7bfba583deeee1bed5980e664
#
_cell.length_a   1.000
_cell.length_b   1.000
_cell.length_c   1.000
_cell.angle_alpha   90.00
_cell.angle_beta   90.00
_cell.angle_gamma   90.00
#
_symmetry.space_group_name_H-M   'P 1'
#
loop_
_entity.id
_entity.type
_entity.pdbx_description
1 polymer ?
#
loop_
_entity_poly.entity_id
_entity_poly.type
_entity_poly.pdbx_seq_one_letter_code
_entity_poly.pdbx_strand_id
1 'polypeptide(L)'
;MRFSISYLSNWKFLKKINFGGLKSIFFLSSLLYFCIYFFYNIDQISFDINLEKNGIDLLISFIFCVLSIYLNAYAWKYIVKWFGEEFNNNNLVSFYVLTNVLKYVPGGIWHFVERFNFIKRISNPQIALYSTLIEPYFMLSGSFLLASLGVIFSPLYFFLILPLLF
;
A
#
# COMPACT_ATOMS: atom_id res chain seq x y z
N MET A 1 22.55 -1.95 -17.77
CA MET A 1 21.30 -1.85 -18.54
C MET A 1 20.64 -0.51 -18.21
N ARG A 2 20.59 0.43 -19.16
CA ARG A 2 19.84 1.68 -19.00
C ARG A 2 18.35 1.32 -18.92
N PHE A 3 17.72 1.64 -17.81
CA PHE A 3 16.26 1.61 -17.72
C PHE A 3 15.75 2.65 -18.73
N SER A 4 15.29 2.17 -19.86
CA SER A 4 14.66 3.04 -20.83
C SER A 4 13.35 3.53 -20.21
N ILE A 5 13.19 4.84 -20.14
CA ILE A 5 11.95 5.54 -19.76
C ILE A 5 10.76 5.08 -20.63
N SER A 6 11.05 4.31 -21.70
CA SER A 6 10.04 3.68 -22.56
C SER A 6 9.07 2.73 -21.80
N TYR A 7 9.43 2.23 -20.62
CA TYR A 7 8.50 1.46 -19.78
C TYR A 7 7.39 2.33 -19.19
N LEU A 8 7.67 3.61 -18.93
CA LEU A 8 6.66 4.58 -18.46
C LEU A 8 5.73 5.04 -19.60
N SER A 9 6.20 5.00 -20.87
CA SER A 9 5.39 5.41 -22.01
C SER A 9 4.31 4.39 -22.39
N ASN A 10 4.42 3.14 -21.96
CA ASN A 10 3.41 2.12 -22.16
C ASN A 10 2.27 2.20 -21.12
N TRP A 11 1.78 3.40 -20.87
CA TRP A 11 0.52 3.66 -20.15
C TRP A 11 -0.72 3.14 -20.93
N LYS A 12 -0.54 2.18 -21.82
CA LYS A 12 -1.61 1.36 -22.42
C LYS A 12 -2.49 0.69 -21.35
N PHE A 13 -1.97 0.61 -20.13
CA PHE A 13 -2.68 0.11 -18.97
C PHE A 13 -3.86 0.99 -18.56
N LEU A 14 -3.69 2.31 -18.55
CA LEU A 14 -4.81 3.22 -18.24
C LEU A 14 -5.91 3.20 -19.31
N LYS A 15 -5.55 2.91 -20.57
CA LYS A 15 -6.54 2.70 -21.64
C LYS A 15 -7.34 1.41 -21.49
N LYS A 16 -6.88 0.45 -20.69
CA LYS A 16 -7.54 -0.85 -20.48
C LYS A 16 -8.41 -0.86 -19.23
N ILE A 17 -8.41 0.21 -18.44
CA ILE A 17 -9.36 0.38 -17.34
C ILE A 17 -10.69 0.76 -17.96
N ASN A 18 -11.44 -0.27 -18.36
CA ASN A 18 -12.80 -0.10 -18.79
C ASN A 18 -13.66 0.18 -17.55
N PHE A 19 -13.92 1.44 -17.26
CA PHE A 19 -14.79 1.89 -16.16
C PHE A 19 -16.29 1.59 -16.44
N GLY A 20 -16.56 0.74 -17.42
CA GLY A 20 -17.92 0.31 -17.73
C GLY A 20 -18.49 -0.63 -16.66
N GLY A 21 -19.75 -0.42 -16.28
CA GLY A 21 -20.52 -1.33 -15.46
C GLY A 21 -20.48 -1.09 -13.95
N LEU A 22 -20.83 -2.11 -13.20
CA LEU A 22 -21.07 -2.10 -11.75
C LEU A 22 -19.91 -1.48 -10.92
N LYS A 23 -18.66 -1.71 -11.35
CA LYS A 23 -17.46 -1.18 -10.67
C LYS A 23 -17.41 0.35 -10.67
N SER A 24 -17.82 0.97 -11.78
CA SER A 24 -17.89 2.42 -11.89
C SER A 24 -18.95 3.01 -10.96
N ILE A 25 -20.08 2.33 -10.84
CA ILE A 25 -21.18 2.73 -9.95
C ILE A 25 -20.71 2.68 -8.50
N PHE A 26 -20.07 1.59 -8.07
CA PHE A 26 -19.52 1.48 -6.71
C PHE A 26 -18.48 2.54 -6.41
N PHE A 27 -17.60 2.83 -7.35
CA PHE A 27 -16.59 3.88 -7.18
C PHE A 27 -17.24 5.26 -7.04
N LEU A 28 -18.16 5.59 -7.93
CA LEU A 28 -18.86 6.87 -7.88
C LEU A 28 -19.71 7.02 -6.62
N SER A 29 -20.40 5.96 -6.19
CA SER A 29 -21.19 5.98 -4.96
C SER A 29 -20.31 6.15 -3.72
N SER A 30 -19.16 5.49 -3.66
CA SER A 30 -18.19 5.64 -2.58
C SER A 30 -17.59 7.05 -2.53
N LEU A 31 -17.25 7.61 -3.69
CA LEU A 31 -16.74 8.98 -3.79
C LEU A 31 -17.81 9.99 -3.37
N LEU A 32 -19.03 9.81 -3.84
CA LEU A 32 -20.18 10.67 -3.48
C LEU A 32 -20.45 10.61 -1.97
N TYR A 33 -20.48 9.42 -1.39
CA TYR A 33 -20.62 9.24 0.06
C TYR A 33 -19.52 9.94 0.83
N PHE A 34 -18.25 9.78 0.40
CA PHE A 34 -17.13 10.46 1.02
C PHE A 34 -17.27 11.97 0.95
N CYS A 35 -17.65 12.53 -0.20
CA CYS A 35 -17.86 13.97 -0.35
C CYS A 35 -18.99 14.46 0.55
N ILE A 36 -20.14 13.78 0.57
CA ILE A 36 -21.27 14.15 1.43
C ILE A 36 -20.87 14.13 2.90
N TYR A 37 -20.20 13.06 3.34
CA TYR A 37 -19.74 12.91 4.72
C TYR A 37 -18.72 13.98 5.09
N PHE A 38 -17.79 14.29 4.20
CA PHE A 38 -16.77 15.32 4.41
C PHE A 38 -17.41 16.71 4.54
N PHE A 39 -18.30 17.08 3.62
CA PHE A 39 -18.99 18.37 3.67
C PHE A 39 -19.94 18.50 4.86
N TYR A 40 -20.56 17.42 5.28
CA TYR A 40 -21.45 17.41 6.45
C TYR A 40 -20.67 17.63 7.76
N ASN A 41 -19.43 17.16 7.84
CA ASN A 41 -18.62 17.26 9.04
C ASN A 41 -17.52 18.33 8.95
N ILE A 42 -17.53 19.17 7.91
CA ILE A 42 -16.46 20.16 7.67
C ILE A 42 -16.30 21.14 8.83
N ASP A 43 -17.40 21.51 9.50
CA ASP A 43 -17.41 22.43 10.63
C ASP A 43 -16.78 21.82 11.90
N GLN A 44 -16.74 20.48 11.98
CA GLN A 44 -16.10 19.75 13.08
C GLN A 44 -14.60 19.55 12.86
N ILE A 45 -14.14 19.72 11.61
CA ILE A 45 -12.74 19.61 11.26
C ILE A 45 -12.11 20.99 11.42
N SER A 46 -11.61 21.26 12.61
CA SER A 46 -10.79 22.47 12.82
C SER A 46 -9.44 22.27 12.11
N PHE A 47 -9.32 22.81 10.89
CA PHE A 47 -8.03 22.93 10.19
C PHE A 47 -7.20 24.05 10.82
N ASP A 48 -6.89 23.93 12.09
CA ASP A 48 -5.97 24.85 12.76
C ASP A 48 -4.53 24.44 12.39
N ILE A 49 -4.22 24.54 11.08
CA ILE A 49 -2.86 24.33 10.58
C ILE A 49 -2.06 25.59 10.88
N ASN A 50 -1.66 25.72 12.11
CA ASN A 50 -0.68 26.71 12.48
C ASN A 50 0.71 26.16 12.11
N LEU A 51 1.21 26.57 10.93
CA LEU A 51 2.51 26.10 10.41
C LEU A 51 3.66 26.44 11.36
N GLU A 52 3.56 27.52 12.12
CA GLU A 52 4.58 27.86 13.11
C GLU A 52 4.60 26.86 14.28
N LYS A 53 3.43 26.36 14.67
CA LYS A 53 3.32 25.40 15.78
C LYS A 53 3.50 23.95 15.33
N ASN A 54 2.96 23.58 14.17
CA ASN A 54 2.87 22.17 13.72
C ASN A 54 3.83 21.86 12.55
N GLY A 55 4.63 22.83 12.09
CA GLY A 55 5.51 22.65 10.93
C GLY A 55 6.55 21.55 11.13
N ILE A 56 7.10 21.43 12.34
CA ILE A 56 8.07 20.38 12.69
C ILE A 56 7.40 19.01 12.65
N ASP A 57 6.20 18.86 13.21
CA ASP A 57 5.47 17.59 13.24
C ASP A 57 5.09 17.12 11.83
N LEU A 58 4.71 18.06 10.95
CA LEU A 58 4.45 17.78 9.55
C LEU A 58 5.72 17.30 8.82
N LEU A 59 6.86 17.96 9.05
CA LEU A 59 8.13 17.56 8.47
C LEU A 59 8.57 16.16 8.95
N ILE A 60 8.47 15.91 10.24
CA ILE A 60 8.77 14.61 10.83
C ILE A 60 7.86 13.52 10.23
N SER A 61 6.56 13.78 10.15
CA SER A 61 5.58 12.86 9.56
C SER A 61 5.89 12.57 8.09
N PHE A 62 6.29 13.59 7.32
CA PHE A 62 6.70 13.41 5.92
C PHE A 62 7.94 12.52 5.80
N ILE A 63 8.97 12.75 6.65
CA ILE A 63 10.19 11.93 6.67
C ILE A 63 9.85 10.48 6.99
N PHE A 64 9.02 10.21 8.01
CA PHE A 64 8.58 8.85 8.34
C PHE A 64 7.79 8.19 7.22
N CYS A 65 6.94 8.94 6.52
CA CYS A 65 6.19 8.45 5.37
C CYS A 65 7.13 7.98 4.24
N VAL A 66 8.11 8.82 3.88
CA VAL A 66 9.12 8.48 2.85
C VAL A 66 9.95 7.27 3.29
N LEU A 67 10.43 7.27 4.53
CA LEU A 67 11.19 6.15 5.09
C LEU A 67 10.40 4.85 5.06
N SER A 68 9.13 4.87 5.42
CA SER A 68 8.23 3.71 5.37
C SER A 68 8.12 3.12 3.97
N ILE A 69 7.97 3.97 2.95
CA ILE A 69 7.91 3.50 1.56
C ILE A 69 9.22 2.81 1.14
N TYR A 70 10.36 3.38 1.50
CA TYR A 70 11.67 2.79 1.19
C TYR A 70 11.91 1.48 1.94
N LEU A 71 11.57 1.40 3.23
CA LEU A 71 11.69 0.17 4.01
C LEU A 71 10.85 -0.96 3.42
N ASN A 72 9.61 -0.68 3.01
CA ASN A 72 8.77 -1.65 2.32
C ASN A 72 9.36 -2.08 0.97
N ALA A 73 9.97 -1.16 0.23
CA ALA A 73 10.63 -1.47 -1.04
C ALA A 73 11.84 -2.39 -0.84
N TYR A 74 12.64 -2.15 0.21
CA TYR A 74 13.75 -3.03 0.57
C TYR A 74 13.26 -4.40 1.05
N ALA A 75 12.22 -4.46 1.88
CA ALA A 75 11.61 -5.72 2.33
C ALA A 75 11.17 -6.57 1.13
N TRP A 76 10.45 -5.96 0.18
CA TRP A 76 10.02 -6.66 -1.03
C TRP A 76 11.19 -7.15 -1.89
N LYS A 77 12.25 -6.34 -2.02
CA LYS A 77 13.49 -6.75 -2.68
C LYS A 77 14.09 -8.00 -2.05
N TYR A 78 14.16 -8.06 -0.70
CA TYR A 78 14.66 -9.23 0.01
C TYR A 78 13.77 -10.45 -0.18
N ILE A 79 12.45 -10.27 -0.22
CA ILE A 79 11.50 -11.34 -0.51
C ILE A 79 11.77 -11.92 -1.91
N VAL A 80 11.90 -11.09 -2.94
CA VAL A 80 12.19 -11.54 -4.30
C VAL A 80 13.53 -12.29 -4.37
N LYS A 81 14.55 -11.75 -3.70
CA LYS A 81 15.88 -12.39 -3.61
C LYS A 81 15.83 -13.75 -2.90
N TRP A 82 15.02 -13.88 -1.88
CA TRP A 82 14.87 -15.14 -1.13
C TRP A 82 14.31 -16.27 -2.00
N PHE A 83 13.51 -15.96 -3.00
CA PHE A 83 13.04 -16.95 -3.97
C PHE A 83 14.06 -17.32 -5.04
N GLY A 84 15.33 -16.93 -4.88
CA GLY A 84 16.45 -17.43 -5.68
C GLY A 84 16.79 -16.60 -6.92
N GLU A 85 16.27 -15.39 -7.03
CA GLU A 85 16.54 -14.55 -8.19
C GLU A 85 17.54 -13.43 -7.86
N GLU A 86 18.70 -13.49 -8.51
CA GLU A 86 19.72 -12.43 -8.43
C GLU A 86 19.40 -11.30 -9.42
N PHE A 87 18.54 -10.38 -9.02
CA PHE A 87 18.27 -9.18 -9.80
C PHE A 87 19.22 -8.05 -9.44
N ASN A 88 19.51 -7.20 -10.44
CA ASN A 88 20.18 -5.94 -10.18
C ASN A 88 19.38 -5.11 -9.17
N ASN A 89 19.92 -4.99 -7.99
CA ASN A 89 19.29 -4.51 -6.76
C ASN A 89 18.57 -3.16 -6.86
N ASN A 90 19.10 -2.22 -7.66
CA ASN A 90 18.57 -0.85 -7.70
C ASN A 90 17.25 -0.77 -8.50
N ASN A 91 17.03 -1.69 -9.43
CA ASN A 91 15.86 -1.67 -10.29
C ASN A 91 14.59 -2.12 -9.54
N LEU A 92 14.70 -3.06 -8.60
CA LEU A 92 13.57 -3.57 -7.81
C LEU A 92 13.03 -2.49 -6.87
N VAL A 93 13.91 -1.80 -6.14
CA VAL A 93 13.51 -0.75 -5.20
C VAL A 93 12.82 0.40 -5.94
N SER A 94 13.43 0.88 -7.03
CA SER A 94 12.83 1.96 -7.84
C SER A 94 11.48 1.55 -8.43
N PHE A 95 11.37 0.32 -8.89
CA PHE A 95 10.12 -0.20 -9.44
C PHE A 95 9.04 -0.31 -8.37
N TYR A 96 9.39 -0.75 -7.17
CA TYR A 96 8.46 -0.79 -6.03
C TYR A 96 7.91 0.60 -5.71
N VAL A 97 8.78 1.60 -5.57
CA VAL A 97 8.40 2.98 -5.24
C VAL A 97 7.47 3.55 -6.33
N LEU A 98 7.80 3.34 -7.61
CA LEU A 98 6.97 3.79 -8.73
C LEU A 98 5.59 3.12 -8.73
N THR A 99 5.53 1.81 -8.51
CA THR A 99 4.24 1.08 -8.49
C THR A 99 3.40 1.40 -7.26
N ASN A 100 4.00 1.95 -6.22
CA ASN A 100 3.26 2.32 -5.01
C ASN A 100 2.18 3.38 -5.28
N VAL A 101 2.37 4.24 -6.28
CA VAL A 101 1.38 5.23 -6.71
C VAL A 101 0.09 4.56 -7.19
N LEU A 102 0.18 3.33 -7.74
CA LEU A 102 -0.97 2.57 -8.23
C LEU A 102 -1.92 2.09 -7.12
N LYS A 103 -1.56 2.23 -5.85
CA LYS A 103 -2.46 1.97 -4.71
C LYS A 103 -3.65 2.94 -4.70
N TYR A 104 -3.45 4.14 -5.22
CA TYR A 104 -4.47 5.20 -5.27
C TYR A 104 -5.39 5.10 -6.50
N VAL A 105 -5.08 4.19 -7.42
CA VAL A 105 -5.95 3.90 -8.57
C VAL A 105 -7.15 3.07 -8.09
N PRO A 106 -8.37 3.40 -8.54
CA PRO A 106 -9.58 2.66 -8.17
C PRO A 106 -9.43 1.14 -8.35
N GLY A 107 -9.77 0.39 -7.31
CA GLY A 107 -9.60 -1.07 -7.24
C GLY A 107 -8.42 -1.53 -6.37
N GLY A 108 -7.46 -0.65 -6.02
CA GLY A 108 -6.41 -0.88 -5.00
C GLY A 108 -5.41 -2.01 -5.26
N ILE A 109 -5.65 -2.86 -6.25
CA ILE A 109 -4.85 -4.07 -6.52
C ILE A 109 -3.78 -3.88 -7.61
N TRP A 110 -3.79 -2.74 -8.30
CA TRP A 110 -2.99 -2.53 -9.51
C TRP A 110 -1.49 -2.55 -9.26
N HIS A 111 -1.05 -2.11 -8.11
CA HIS A 111 0.36 -2.19 -7.71
C HIS A 111 0.84 -3.65 -7.58
N PHE A 112 0.00 -4.57 -7.09
CA PHE A 112 0.32 -6.00 -7.05
C PHE A 112 0.36 -6.60 -8.45
N VAL A 113 -0.60 -6.25 -9.31
CA VAL A 113 -0.66 -6.72 -10.70
C VAL A 113 0.60 -6.30 -11.46
N GLU A 114 1.06 -5.06 -11.31
CA GLU A 114 2.27 -4.60 -11.99
C GLU A 114 3.53 -5.25 -11.43
N ARG A 115 3.64 -5.45 -10.11
CA ARG A 115 4.76 -6.18 -9.51
C ARG A 115 4.81 -7.62 -9.96
N PHE A 116 3.66 -8.30 -9.98
CA PHE A 116 3.54 -9.65 -10.54
C PHE A 116 4.00 -9.71 -11.99
N ASN A 117 3.47 -8.82 -12.84
CA ASN A 117 3.83 -8.78 -14.26
C ASN A 117 5.31 -8.48 -14.49
N PHE A 118 5.89 -7.62 -13.67
CA PHE A 118 7.32 -7.29 -13.74
C PHE A 118 8.17 -8.53 -13.44
N ILE A 119 7.94 -9.18 -12.31
CA ILE A 119 8.70 -10.37 -11.92
C ILE A 119 8.46 -11.52 -12.91
N LYS A 120 7.22 -11.75 -13.37
CA LYS A 120 6.90 -12.78 -14.37
C LYS A 120 7.68 -12.64 -15.68
N ARG A 121 8.04 -11.41 -16.09
CA ARG A 121 8.82 -11.17 -17.33
C ARG A 121 10.29 -11.53 -17.20
N ILE A 122 10.81 -11.53 -16.00
CA ILE A 122 12.25 -11.68 -15.70
C ILE A 122 12.55 -12.98 -14.96
N SER A 123 11.50 -13.69 -14.51
CA SER A 123 11.59 -14.93 -13.74
C SER A 123 10.41 -15.85 -14.00
N ASN A 124 10.25 -16.85 -13.13
CA ASN A 124 9.17 -17.84 -13.18
C ASN A 124 7.84 -17.22 -12.67
N PRO A 125 6.68 -17.54 -13.30
CA PRO A 125 5.36 -17.13 -12.84
C PRO A 125 5.04 -17.49 -11.38
N GLN A 126 5.55 -18.62 -10.90
CA GLN A 126 5.37 -19.04 -9.50
C GLN A 126 6.08 -18.09 -8.54
N ILE A 127 7.32 -17.74 -8.83
CA ILE A 127 8.10 -16.78 -8.04
C ILE A 127 7.42 -15.41 -8.04
N ALA A 128 6.90 -14.99 -9.20
CA ALA A 128 6.14 -13.75 -9.30
C ALA A 128 4.90 -13.75 -8.40
N LEU A 129 4.17 -14.87 -8.37
CA LEU A 129 2.99 -15.02 -7.53
C LEU A 129 3.36 -14.97 -6.04
N TYR A 130 4.32 -15.80 -5.62
CA TYR A 130 4.71 -15.88 -4.21
C TYR A 130 5.30 -14.58 -3.70
N SER A 131 6.21 -13.94 -4.43
CA SER A 131 6.82 -12.67 -4.02
C SER A 131 5.81 -11.52 -3.93
N THR A 132 4.72 -11.59 -4.69
CA THR A 132 3.67 -10.57 -4.66
C THR A 132 2.67 -10.83 -3.53
N LEU A 133 2.32 -12.10 -3.25
CA LEU A 133 1.34 -12.45 -2.21
C LEU A 133 1.92 -12.43 -0.80
N ILE A 134 3.21 -12.69 -0.64
CA ILE A 134 3.84 -12.74 0.68
C ILE A 134 3.92 -11.34 1.34
N GLU A 135 3.98 -10.28 0.53
CA GLU A 135 3.99 -8.90 1.03
C GLU A 135 2.73 -8.57 1.86
N PRO A 136 1.49 -8.70 1.31
CA PRO A 136 0.29 -8.45 2.10
C PRO A 136 0.13 -9.42 3.26
N TYR A 137 0.63 -10.65 3.15
CA TYR A 137 0.64 -11.61 4.25
C TYR A 137 1.48 -11.10 5.44
N PHE A 138 2.70 -10.61 5.19
CA PHE A 138 3.52 -10.02 6.25
C PHE A 138 2.93 -8.74 6.82
N MET A 139 2.29 -7.91 6.00
CA MET A 139 1.59 -6.73 6.49
C MET A 139 0.44 -7.08 7.43
N LEU A 140 -0.36 -8.09 7.08
CA LEU A 140 -1.45 -8.58 7.91
C LEU A 140 -0.94 -9.20 9.22
N SER A 141 0.07 -10.07 9.14
CA SER A 141 0.64 -10.71 10.33
C SER A 141 1.27 -9.69 11.29
N GLY A 142 2.00 -8.71 10.75
CA GLY A 142 2.55 -7.60 11.53
C GLY A 142 1.48 -6.76 12.21
N SER A 143 0.40 -6.43 11.49
CA SER A 143 -0.74 -5.70 12.04
C SER A 143 -1.43 -6.50 13.16
N PHE A 144 -1.56 -7.81 12.99
CA PHE A 144 -2.15 -8.70 13.98
C PHE A 144 -1.30 -8.77 15.26
N LEU A 145 0.04 -8.84 15.09
CA LEU A 145 0.97 -8.81 16.22
C LEU A 145 0.89 -7.49 16.99
N LEU A 146 0.87 -6.36 16.28
CA LEU A 146 0.74 -5.05 16.92
C LEU A 146 -0.62 -4.88 17.62
N ALA A 147 -1.70 -5.36 17.01
CA ALA A 147 -3.02 -5.34 17.61
C ALA A 147 -3.06 -6.19 18.90
N SER A 148 -2.47 -7.40 18.87
CA SER A 148 -2.41 -8.26 20.06
C SER A 148 -1.58 -7.65 21.19
N LEU A 149 -0.48 -6.99 20.89
CA LEU A 149 0.30 -6.22 21.87
C LEU A 149 -0.52 -5.05 22.43
N GLY A 150 -1.25 -4.33 21.58
CA GLY A 150 -2.13 -3.24 22.01
C GLY A 150 -3.22 -3.71 22.97
N VAL A 151 -3.77 -4.89 22.74
CA VAL A 151 -4.76 -5.50 23.64
C VAL A 151 -4.17 -5.82 25.02
N ILE A 152 -2.93 -6.32 25.08
CA ILE A 152 -2.24 -6.62 26.33
C ILE A 152 -2.07 -5.37 27.20
N PHE A 153 -1.82 -4.21 26.58
CA PHE A 153 -1.64 -2.94 27.29
C PHE A 153 -2.94 -2.15 27.50
N SER A 154 -4.09 -2.65 27.00
CA SER A 154 -5.39 -2.00 27.15
C SER A 154 -6.27 -2.78 28.15
N PRO A 155 -7.14 -2.10 28.92
CA PRO A 155 -8.10 -2.80 29.81
C PRO A 155 -9.11 -3.66 29.04
N LEU A 156 -9.10 -3.64 27.71
CA LEU A 156 -9.95 -4.44 26.82
C LEU A 156 -9.56 -5.93 26.77
N TYR A 157 -8.38 -6.32 27.30
CA TYR A 157 -8.02 -7.75 27.38
C TYR A 157 -9.05 -8.55 28.20
N PHE A 158 -9.73 -7.91 29.14
CA PHE A 158 -10.80 -8.54 29.94
C PHE A 158 -11.97 -9.01 29.07
N PHE A 159 -12.35 -8.25 28.03
CA PHE A 159 -13.45 -8.60 27.13
C PHE A 159 -13.10 -9.70 26.12
N LEU A 160 -11.81 -9.91 25.85
CA LEU A 160 -11.36 -10.96 24.93
C LEU A 160 -11.13 -12.30 25.64
N ILE A 161 -10.83 -12.28 26.94
CA ILE A 161 -10.65 -13.50 27.75
C ILE A 161 -11.99 -14.04 28.26
N LEU A 162 -12.99 -13.17 28.45
CA LEU A 162 -14.30 -13.56 28.94
C LEU A 162 -14.98 -14.69 28.13
N PRO A 163 -15.00 -14.69 26.77
CA PRO A 163 -15.59 -15.78 25.99
C PRO A 163 -14.75 -17.05 25.97
N LEU A 164 -13.50 -17.04 26.46
CA LEU A 164 -12.65 -18.23 26.56
C LEU A 164 -12.79 -18.94 27.92
N LEU A 165 -13.49 -18.31 28.88
CA LEU A 165 -13.75 -18.84 30.20
C LEU A 165 -15.15 -19.47 30.35
N PHE A 166 -15.98 -19.39 29.28
CA PHE A 166 -17.29 -20.01 29.15
C PHE A 166 -17.32 -20.94 27.92
#